data_ca17cec433fd1803cd066d8d9478f90c
#
_entry.id   ca17cec433fd1803cd066d8d9478f90c
#
_cell.length_a   1.000
_cell.length_b   1.000
_cell.length_c   1.000
_cell.angle_alpha   90.00
_cell.angle_beta   90.00
_cell.angle_gamma   90.00
#
_symmetry.space_group_name_H-M   'P 1'
#
loop_
_entity.id
_entity.type
_entity.pdbx_description
1 polymer ?
#
loop_
_entity_poly.entity_id
_entity_poly.type
_entity_poly.pdbx_seq_one_letter_code
_entity_poly.pdbx_strand_id
1 'polypeptide(L)'
;LMMEGMGMTFADTQDPRRMAKYNFHGHYFSDADALNDILHFRCIDPKTYQQGIVDSMKAMMQNPMIAAMIPGAEAMKAQNVQIGHKRMGYDWMMENNETDWINAFFGSREEAEAIPSLEEGYKLFHPSEEEQKLDHGYDESKDFETLDLEEMKKAAAFRGGEVVSDKMESVYKPLVWKCAFGHTFKATPNTVLRGGHWCPECQRSEWHYAEIARKNPFYAQVWEPIHGDKHDYHIPMAYSAFDITKKLKEELNIED
;
A
#
# COMPACT_ATOMS: atom_id res chain seq x y z
N LEU A 1 -13.45 -6.12 -15.96
CA LEU A 1 -12.87 -7.19 -16.80
C LEU A 1 -13.27 -8.60 -16.32
N MET A 2 -12.87 -9.05 -15.10
CA MET A 2 -13.27 -10.40 -14.62
C MET A 2 -14.81 -10.58 -14.59
N MET A 3 -15.54 -9.59 -14.06
CA MET A 3 -17.00 -9.57 -14.03
C MET A 3 -17.60 -9.62 -15.43
N GLU A 4 -17.03 -8.90 -16.37
CA GLU A 4 -17.46 -8.92 -17.78
C GLU A 4 -17.32 -10.31 -18.42
N GLY A 5 -16.28 -11.07 -18.04
CA GLY A 5 -16.13 -12.47 -18.46
C GLY A 5 -17.25 -13.38 -17.97
N MET A 6 -17.91 -13.02 -16.85
CA MET A 6 -19.07 -13.71 -16.30
C MET A 6 -20.42 -13.10 -16.74
N GLY A 7 -20.38 -12.10 -17.64
CA GLY A 7 -21.59 -11.41 -18.11
C GLY A 7 -22.17 -10.40 -17.10
N MET A 8 -21.36 -9.94 -16.15
CA MET A 8 -21.74 -8.97 -15.12
C MET A 8 -20.92 -7.70 -15.24
N THR A 9 -21.46 -6.58 -14.77
CA THR A 9 -20.71 -5.32 -14.65
C THR A 9 -20.27 -5.07 -13.22
N PHE A 10 -19.40 -4.09 -13.02
CA PHE A 10 -19.03 -3.62 -11.68
C PHE A 10 -20.27 -3.14 -10.91
N ALA A 11 -21.16 -2.42 -11.58
CA ALA A 11 -22.39 -1.91 -11.00
C ALA A 11 -23.33 -3.00 -10.46
N ASP A 12 -23.33 -4.17 -11.11
CA ASP A 12 -24.19 -5.28 -10.72
C ASP A 12 -23.75 -5.93 -9.40
N THR A 13 -22.48 -5.80 -9.03
CA THR A 13 -21.88 -6.59 -7.95
C THR A 13 -21.24 -5.78 -6.84
N GLN A 14 -20.90 -4.52 -7.07
CA GLN A 14 -20.13 -3.69 -6.16
C GLN A 14 -20.88 -2.42 -5.77
N ASP A 15 -20.57 -1.90 -4.58
CA ASP A 15 -21.00 -0.60 -4.11
C ASP A 15 -19.76 0.26 -3.80
N PRO A 16 -19.55 1.38 -4.50
CA PRO A 16 -18.40 2.25 -4.28
C PRO A 16 -18.24 2.71 -2.84
N ARG A 17 -19.35 2.88 -2.12
CA ARG A 17 -19.35 3.31 -0.70
C ARG A 17 -18.65 2.32 0.22
N ARG A 18 -18.51 1.05 -0.18
CA ARG A 18 -17.82 0.00 0.57
C ARG A 18 -16.36 -0.20 0.16
N MET A 19 -15.86 0.62 -0.75
CA MET A 19 -14.49 0.56 -1.20
C MET A 19 -13.66 1.66 -0.52
N ALA A 20 -12.47 1.31 -0.07
CA ALA A 20 -11.56 2.29 0.53
C ALA A 20 -11.27 3.43 -0.45
N LYS A 21 -11.40 4.66 0.02
CA LYS A 21 -11.06 5.88 -0.73
C LYS A 21 -9.54 6.01 -0.85
N TYR A 22 -8.84 5.67 0.22
CA TYR A 22 -7.39 5.69 0.29
C TYR A 22 -6.85 4.26 0.24
N ASN A 23 -6.00 4.00 -0.75
CA ASN A 23 -5.43 2.68 -0.97
C ASN A 23 -3.92 2.73 -0.73
N PHE A 24 -3.44 1.86 0.14
CA PHE A 24 -2.02 1.74 0.48
C PHE A 24 -1.26 0.81 -0.47
N HIS A 25 -1.95 0.18 -1.42
CA HIS A 25 -1.38 -0.82 -2.31
C HIS A 25 -1.30 -0.29 -3.74
N GLY A 26 -0.19 -0.60 -4.39
CA GLY A 26 0.00 -0.33 -5.80
C GLY A 26 0.71 1.00 -6.05
N HIS A 27 2.04 0.93 -6.01
CA HIS A 27 2.89 2.00 -6.52
C HIS A 27 3.31 1.68 -7.95
N TYR A 28 3.35 2.69 -8.77
CA TYR A 28 4.05 2.63 -10.06
C TYR A 28 5.51 3.04 -9.82
N PHE A 29 6.42 2.23 -10.33
CA PHE A 29 7.85 2.52 -10.30
C PHE A 29 8.30 2.82 -11.72
N SER A 30 8.80 4.02 -11.97
CA SER A 30 9.23 4.46 -13.30
C SER A 30 10.43 3.66 -13.82
N ASP A 31 11.23 3.09 -12.92
CA ASP A 31 12.40 2.26 -13.23
C ASP A 31 12.10 0.75 -13.32
N ALA A 32 10.83 0.36 -13.24
CA ALA A 32 10.43 -1.05 -13.34
C ALA A 32 10.80 -1.69 -14.68
N ASP A 33 10.96 -0.89 -15.75
CA ASP A 33 11.42 -1.37 -17.04
C ASP A 33 12.90 -1.77 -17.01
N ALA A 34 13.74 -1.01 -16.31
CA ALA A 34 15.16 -1.36 -16.13
C ALA A 34 15.32 -2.71 -15.42
N LEU A 35 14.49 -3.00 -14.41
CA LEU A 35 14.50 -4.32 -13.77
C LEU A 35 14.04 -5.42 -14.73
N ASN A 36 13.04 -5.14 -15.57
CA ASN A 36 12.56 -6.10 -16.55
C ASN A 36 13.62 -6.39 -17.63
N ASP A 37 14.40 -5.39 -18.05
CA ASP A 37 15.48 -5.55 -19.01
C ASP A 37 16.60 -6.48 -18.49
N ILE A 38 16.76 -6.55 -17.18
CA ILE A 38 17.73 -7.44 -16.53
C ILE A 38 17.14 -8.84 -16.32
N LEU A 39 15.92 -8.93 -15.78
CA LEU A 39 15.34 -10.19 -15.30
C LEU A 39 14.37 -10.83 -16.29
N HIS A 40 13.91 -10.09 -17.30
CA HIS A 40 12.91 -10.53 -18.29
C HIS A 40 11.67 -11.18 -17.68
N PHE A 41 11.20 -10.66 -16.52
CA PHE A 41 10.10 -11.25 -15.79
C PHE A 41 8.71 -10.93 -16.36
N ARG A 42 8.58 -9.86 -17.14
CA ARG A 42 7.34 -9.50 -17.82
C ARG A 42 7.19 -10.31 -19.11
N CYS A 43 6.66 -11.51 -18.95
CA CYS A 43 6.47 -12.41 -20.10
C CYS A 43 5.22 -12.08 -20.93
N ILE A 44 4.24 -11.39 -20.32
CA ILE A 44 2.95 -11.08 -20.94
C ILE A 44 2.59 -9.64 -20.57
N ASP A 45 2.14 -8.84 -21.52
CA ASP A 45 1.64 -7.51 -21.20
C ASP A 45 0.32 -7.58 -20.40
N PRO A 46 0.03 -6.57 -19.56
CA PRO A 46 -1.13 -6.58 -18.69
C PRO A 46 -2.47 -6.73 -19.43
N LYS A 47 -2.60 -6.16 -20.63
CA LYS A 47 -3.85 -6.25 -21.40
C LYS A 47 -4.07 -7.66 -21.93
N THR A 48 -3.03 -8.28 -22.49
CA THR A 48 -3.07 -9.67 -22.94
C THR A 48 -3.38 -10.62 -21.78
N TYR A 49 -2.73 -10.40 -20.61
CA TYR A 49 -3.02 -11.19 -19.42
C TYR A 49 -4.48 -11.04 -18.95
N GLN A 50 -4.97 -9.80 -18.87
CA GLN A 50 -6.36 -9.53 -18.49
C GLN A 50 -7.36 -10.12 -19.48
N GLN A 51 -7.08 -10.01 -20.79
CA GLN A 51 -7.94 -10.61 -21.82
C GLN A 51 -7.96 -12.14 -21.69
N GLY A 52 -6.82 -12.75 -21.41
CA GLY A 52 -6.75 -14.21 -21.16
C GLY A 52 -7.60 -14.65 -19.97
N ILE A 53 -7.66 -13.84 -18.89
CA ILE A 53 -8.56 -14.10 -17.76
C ILE A 53 -10.02 -14.03 -18.20
N VAL A 54 -10.42 -12.99 -18.94
CA VAL A 54 -11.78 -12.82 -19.44
C VAL A 54 -12.19 -13.98 -20.35
N ASP A 55 -11.32 -14.39 -21.26
CA ASP A 55 -11.58 -15.47 -22.20
C ASP A 55 -11.68 -16.83 -21.48
N SER A 56 -10.84 -17.06 -20.48
CA SER A 56 -10.92 -18.25 -19.64
C SER A 56 -12.23 -18.31 -18.85
N MET A 57 -12.67 -17.18 -18.27
CA MET A 57 -13.95 -17.08 -17.58
C MET A 57 -15.12 -17.34 -18.53
N LYS A 58 -15.11 -16.73 -19.73
CA LYS A 58 -16.14 -17.00 -20.75
C LYS A 58 -16.20 -18.48 -21.16
N ALA A 59 -15.01 -19.08 -21.33
CA ALA A 59 -14.95 -20.52 -21.65
C ALA A 59 -15.51 -21.39 -20.52
N MET A 60 -15.20 -21.08 -19.27
CA MET A 60 -15.76 -21.76 -18.10
C MET A 60 -17.30 -21.63 -18.05
N MET A 61 -17.82 -20.43 -18.34
CA MET A 61 -19.26 -20.15 -18.34
C MET A 61 -20.03 -20.88 -19.45
N GLN A 62 -19.35 -21.37 -20.50
CA GLN A 62 -19.99 -22.23 -21.54
C GLN A 62 -20.34 -23.63 -21.01
N ASN A 63 -19.73 -24.06 -19.90
CA ASN A 63 -20.13 -25.33 -19.27
C ASN A 63 -21.32 -25.09 -18.34
N PRO A 64 -22.50 -25.68 -18.61
CA PRO A 64 -23.70 -25.43 -17.81
C PRO A 64 -23.57 -25.82 -16.34
N MET A 65 -22.78 -26.85 -16.02
CA MET A 65 -22.54 -27.26 -14.63
C MET A 65 -21.73 -26.22 -13.89
N ILE A 66 -20.70 -25.67 -14.53
CA ILE A 66 -19.86 -24.63 -13.92
C ILE A 66 -20.66 -23.33 -13.79
N ALA A 67 -21.36 -22.93 -14.85
CA ALA A 67 -22.21 -21.74 -14.82
C ALA A 67 -23.26 -21.79 -13.71
N ALA A 68 -23.84 -22.95 -13.45
CA ALA A 68 -24.81 -23.14 -12.36
C ALA A 68 -24.17 -23.05 -10.94
N MET A 69 -22.87 -23.21 -10.81
CA MET A 69 -22.15 -23.11 -9.54
C MET A 69 -21.68 -21.67 -9.24
N ILE A 70 -21.63 -20.82 -10.25
CA ILE A 70 -21.20 -19.42 -10.08
C ILE A 70 -22.40 -18.59 -9.60
N PRO A 71 -22.26 -17.86 -8.48
CA PRO A 71 -23.35 -17.01 -7.99
C PRO A 71 -23.72 -15.94 -9.04
N GLY A 72 -25.02 -15.73 -9.24
CA GLY A 72 -25.49 -14.60 -10.04
C GLY A 72 -25.17 -13.25 -9.38
N ALA A 73 -25.34 -12.16 -10.13
CA ALA A 73 -25.01 -10.79 -9.67
C ALA A 73 -25.67 -10.45 -8.32
N GLU A 74 -26.94 -10.75 -8.15
CA GLU A 74 -27.67 -10.51 -6.88
C GLU A 74 -27.07 -11.27 -5.69
N ALA A 75 -26.68 -12.53 -5.89
CA ALA A 75 -26.06 -13.33 -4.84
C ALA A 75 -24.65 -12.81 -4.50
N MET A 76 -23.87 -12.36 -5.49
CA MET A 76 -22.57 -11.74 -5.27
C MET A 76 -22.70 -10.41 -4.55
N LYS A 77 -23.68 -9.59 -4.92
CA LYS A 77 -23.96 -8.32 -4.24
C LYS A 77 -24.34 -8.55 -2.78
N ALA A 78 -25.24 -9.52 -2.51
CA ALA A 78 -25.59 -9.91 -1.16
C ALA A 78 -24.39 -10.42 -0.33
N GLN A 79 -23.51 -11.20 -0.94
CA GLN A 79 -22.29 -11.68 -0.31
C GLN A 79 -21.34 -10.51 0.03
N ASN A 80 -21.19 -9.53 -0.86
CA ASN A 80 -20.37 -8.35 -0.60
C ASN A 80 -20.92 -7.50 0.55
N VAL A 81 -22.25 -7.39 0.67
CA VAL A 81 -22.88 -6.76 1.85
C VAL A 81 -22.54 -7.53 3.12
N GLN A 82 -22.65 -8.86 3.11
CA GLN A 82 -22.30 -9.69 4.28
C GLN A 82 -20.81 -9.57 4.65
N ILE A 83 -19.93 -9.44 3.67
CA ILE A 83 -18.49 -9.19 3.91
C ILE A 83 -18.31 -7.82 4.58
N GLY A 84 -19.06 -6.80 4.16
CA GLY A 84 -19.04 -5.47 4.77
C GLY A 84 -19.34 -5.47 6.28
N HIS A 85 -20.22 -6.38 6.76
CA HIS A 85 -20.53 -6.55 8.17
C HIS A 85 -19.55 -7.44 8.95
N LYS A 86 -18.59 -8.08 8.28
CA LYS A 86 -17.52 -8.80 8.99
C LYS A 86 -16.50 -7.82 9.55
N ARG A 87 -15.79 -8.24 10.60
CA ARG A 87 -14.70 -7.45 11.19
C ARG A 87 -13.78 -6.89 10.12
N MET A 88 -13.50 -5.60 10.19
CA MET A 88 -12.73 -4.79 9.24
C MET A 88 -13.45 -4.47 7.91
N GLY A 89 -14.68 -4.90 7.72
CA GLY A 89 -15.51 -4.45 6.60
C GLY A 89 -16.09 -3.05 6.85
N TYR A 90 -16.50 -2.37 5.79
CA TYR A 90 -17.04 -1.00 5.87
C TYR A 90 -18.20 -0.88 6.86
N ASP A 91 -19.24 -1.70 6.70
CA ASP A 91 -20.44 -1.62 7.56
C ASP A 91 -20.09 -1.87 9.02
N TRP A 92 -19.20 -2.86 9.29
CA TRP A 92 -18.72 -3.14 10.64
C TRP A 92 -17.95 -1.96 11.23
N MET A 93 -17.06 -1.31 10.49
CA MET A 93 -16.31 -0.14 10.98
C MET A 93 -17.24 1.00 11.33
N MET A 94 -18.25 1.25 10.50
CA MET A 94 -19.23 2.31 10.70
C MET A 94 -20.15 2.03 11.89
N GLU A 95 -20.62 0.80 12.04
CA GLU A 95 -21.49 0.36 13.14
C GLU A 95 -20.80 0.38 14.52
N ASN A 96 -19.49 0.05 14.53
CA ASN A 96 -18.70 -0.02 15.77
C ASN A 96 -17.92 1.27 16.08
N ASN A 97 -18.06 2.33 15.27
CA ASN A 97 -17.32 3.59 15.41
C ASN A 97 -15.80 3.40 15.47
N GLU A 98 -15.27 2.56 14.60
CA GLU A 98 -13.85 2.28 14.50
C GLU A 98 -13.11 3.45 13.83
N THR A 99 -12.97 4.54 14.60
CA THR A 99 -12.50 5.86 14.10
C THR A 99 -11.17 5.76 13.40
N ASP A 100 -10.20 5.03 13.96
CA ASP A 100 -8.86 4.91 13.36
C ASP A 100 -8.91 4.20 12.01
N TRP A 101 -9.71 3.14 11.89
CA TRP A 101 -9.92 2.44 10.62
C TRP A 101 -10.66 3.30 9.61
N ILE A 102 -11.70 4.02 10.04
CA ILE A 102 -12.47 4.91 9.19
C ILE A 102 -11.55 6.00 8.64
N ASN A 103 -10.75 6.63 9.49
CA ASN A 103 -9.80 7.66 9.09
C ASN A 103 -8.74 7.12 8.13
N ALA A 104 -8.21 5.93 8.39
CA ALA A 104 -7.20 5.31 7.54
C ALA A 104 -7.70 5.04 6.11
N PHE A 105 -8.93 4.56 5.97
CA PHE A 105 -9.46 4.16 4.66
C PHE A 105 -10.28 5.23 3.96
N PHE A 106 -10.85 6.18 4.70
CA PHE A 106 -11.80 7.15 4.15
C PHE A 106 -11.47 8.61 4.48
N GLY A 107 -10.57 8.87 5.43
CA GLY A 107 -10.21 10.20 5.88
C GLY A 107 -11.04 10.66 7.08
N SER A 108 -12.36 10.53 7.01
CA SER A 108 -13.27 10.74 8.13
C SER A 108 -14.58 9.97 7.91
N ARG A 109 -15.43 9.92 8.93
CA ARG A 109 -16.78 9.35 8.82
C ARG A 109 -17.61 10.12 7.79
N GLU A 110 -17.57 11.44 7.84
CA GLU A 110 -18.30 12.32 6.93
C GLU A 110 -17.88 12.11 5.48
N GLU A 111 -16.58 11.93 5.25
CA GLU A 111 -16.05 11.60 3.92
C GLU A 111 -16.50 10.21 3.45
N ALA A 112 -16.53 9.24 4.34
CA ALA A 112 -17.02 7.89 4.02
C ALA A 112 -18.50 7.91 3.64
N GLU A 113 -19.32 8.63 4.41
CA GLU A 113 -20.77 8.76 4.18
C GLU A 113 -21.10 9.60 2.94
N ALA A 114 -20.20 10.51 2.55
CA ALA A 114 -20.35 11.37 1.37
C ALA A 114 -19.99 10.66 0.04
N ILE A 115 -19.48 9.42 0.06
CA ILE A 115 -19.17 8.68 -1.17
C ILE A 115 -20.50 8.38 -1.89
N PRO A 116 -20.70 8.87 -3.12
CA PRO A 116 -21.93 8.64 -3.84
C PRO A 116 -22.04 7.18 -4.30
N SER A 117 -23.24 6.69 -4.45
CA SER A 117 -23.48 5.42 -5.14
C SER A 117 -23.21 5.58 -6.65
N LEU A 118 -23.19 4.47 -7.38
CA LEU A 118 -23.08 4.51 -8.85
C LEU A 118 -24.25 5.26 -9.50
N GLU A 119 -25.45 5.13 -8.95
CA GLU A 119 -26.66 5.82 -9.42
C GLU A 119 -26.60 7.33 -9.17
N GLU A 120 -25.95 7.75 -8.06
CA GLU A 120 -25.72 9.14 -7.68
C GLU A 120 -24.53 9.76 -8.42
N GLY A 121 -23.89 9.03 -9.32
CA GLY A 121 -22.86 9.54 -10.21
C GLY A 121 -21.43 9.36 -9.69
N TYR A 122 -21.16 8.33 -8.90
CA TYR A 122 -19.78 7.96 -8.56
C TYR A 122 -18.92 7.84 -9.81
N LYS A 123 -17.78 8.49 -9.80
CA LYS A 123 -16.78 8.42 -10.86
C LYS A 123 -15.59 7.61 -10.37
N LEU A 124 -15.19 6.60 -11.14
CA LEU A 124 -13.95 5.89 -10.88
C LEU A 124 -12.78 6.86 -10.89
N PHE A 125 -11.93 6.74 -9.87
CA PHE A 125 -10.69 7.50 -9.82
C PHE A 125 -9.75 7.05 -10.94
N HIS A 126 -9.26 8.01 -11.69
CA HIS A 126 -8.17 7.81 -12.65
C HIS A 126 -6.93 8.51 -12.10
N PRO A 127 -5.86 7.76 -11.78
CA PRO A 127 -4.63 8.38 -11.31
C PRO A 127 -4.05 9.32 -12.38
N SER A 128 -3.33 10.33 -11.92
CA SER A 128 -2.56 11.20 -12.82
C SER A 128 -1.50 10.37 -13.56
N GLU A 129 -1.31 10.64 -14.84
CA GLU A 129 -0.21 10.08 -15.63
C GLU A 129 1.09 10.91 -15.47
N GLU A 130 1.03 12.03 -14.73
CA GLU A 130 2.20 12.85 -14.47
C GLU A 130 3.09 12.19 -13.43
N GLU A 131 4.35 11.99 -13.81
CA GLU A 131 5.38 11.46 -12.93
C GLU A 131 5.75 12.48 -11.87
N GLN A 132 5.64 12.10 -10.59
CA GLN A 132 6.12 12.92 -9.48
C GLN A 132 7.48 12.41 -9.02
N LYS A 133 8.50 13.26 -9.14
CA LYS A 133 9.82 12.97 -8.61
C LYS A 133 9.86 13.27 -7.12
N LEU A 134 10.32 12.30 -6.34
CA LEU A 134 10.56 12.48 -4.92
C LEU A 134 11.96 13.05 -4.70
N ASP A 135 12.08 13.99 -3.77
CA ASP A 135 13.37 14.42 -3.22
C ASP A 135 13.84 13.36 -2.21
N HIS A 136 15.04 12.84 -2.36
CA HIS A 136 15.62 11.87 -1.45
C HIS A 136 16.54 12.49 -0.39
N GLY A 137 16.72 13.81 -0.45
CA GLY A 137 17.50 14.58 0.54
C GLY A 137 19.00 14.46 0.38
N TYR A 138 19.49 14.01 -0.78
CA TYR A 138 20.92 13.99 -1.11
C TYR A 138 21.13 14.39 -2.58
N ASP A 139 22.36 14.61 -2.99
CA ASP A 139 22.68 14.99 -4.38
C ASP A 139 22.63 13.77 -5.32
N GLU A 140 21.50 13.57 -5.97
CA GLU A 140 21.26 12.47 -6.91
C GLU A 140 21.99 12.63 -8.26
N SER A 141 22.64 13.77 -8.51
CA SER A 141 23.48 13.95 -9.70
C SER A 141 24.84 13.25 -9.59
N LYS A 142 25.24 12.89 -8.37
CA LYS A 142 26.47 12.15 -8.10
C LYS A 142 26.32 10.68 -8.45
N ASP A 143 27.41 10.06 -8.87
CA ASP A 143 27.46 8.61 -8.97
C ASP A 143 27.22 7.99 -7.59
N PHE A 144 26.28 7.04 -7.54
CA PHE A 144 25.82 6.43 -6.30
C PHE A 144 26.96 5.80 -5.48
N GLU A 145 27.91 5.16 -6.16
CA GLU A 145 29.03 4.49 -5.49
C GLU A 145 30.07 5.48 -4.94
N THR A 146 30.01 6.75 -5.39
CA THR A 146 30.89 7.82 -4.92
C THR A 146 30.30 8.67 -3.78
N LEU A 147 29.06 8.38 -3.38
CA LEU A 147 28.43 9.08 -2.28
C LEU A 147 29.22 8.88 -0.98
N ASP A 148 29.35 9.95 -0.23
CA ASP A 148 30.11 9.99 1.01
C ASP A 148 29.21 10.10 2.26
N LEU A 149 29.84 10.14 3.43
CA LEU A 149 29.15 10.24 4.70
C LEU A 149 28.31 11.54 4.83
N GLU A 150 28.74 12.63 4.21
CA GLU A 150 28.01 13.90 4.27
C GLU A 150 26.69 13.81 3.49
N GLU A 151 26.66 13.12 2.34
CA GLU A 151 25.41 12.86 1.64
C GLU A 151 24.47 11.95 2.46
N MET A 152 25.02 10.99 3.19
CA MET A 152 24.24 10.14 4.11
C MET A 152 23.63 10.95 5.25
N LYS A 153 24.38 11.91 5.81
CA LYS A 153 23.87 12.82 6.85
C LYS A 153 22.75 13.70 6.33
N LYS A 154 22.85 14.22 5.11
CA LYS A 154 21.78 15.00 4.46
C LYS A 154 20.52 14.15 4.29
N ALA A 155 20.67 12.95 3.72
CA ALA A 155 19.57 12.03 3.51
C ALA A 155 18.89 11.60 4.83
N ALA A 156 19.67 11.38 5.88
CA ALA A 156 19.15 11.07 7.21
C ALA A 156 18.38 12.25 7.81
N ALA A 157 18.95 13.46 7.73
CA ALA A 157 18.29 14.69 8.20
C ALA A 157 16.96 14.94 7.48
N PHE A 158 16.92 14.69 6.16
CA PHE A 158 15.70 14.80 5.36
C PHE A 158 14.64 13.75 5.76
N ARG A 159 15.03 12.68 6.41
CA ARG A 159 14.13 11.67 7.02
C ARG A 159 13.84 11.94 8.50
N GLY A 160 14.17 13.15 8.98
CA GLY A 160 14.01 13.55 10.38
C GLY A 160 14.95 12.83 11.35
N GLY A 161 15.99 12.18 10.86
CA GLY A 161 16.92 11.39 11.64
C GLY A 161 18.38 11.85 11.50
N GLU A 162 19.29 10.98 11.89
CA GLU A 162 20.73 11.24 11.81
C GLU A 162 21.53 9.97 11.51
N VAL A 163 22.74 10.12 10.96
CA VAL A 163 23.75 9.05 10.88
C VAL A 163 24.59 9.09 12.14
N VAL A 164 24.63 7.98 12.88
CA VAL A 164 25.41 7.84 14.11
C VAL A 164 26.85 7.40 13.83
N SER A 165 27.07 6.67 12.73
CA SER A 165 28.41 6.26 12.30
C SER A 165 29.29 7.46 11.96
N ASP A 166 30.52 7.43 12.40
CA ASP A 166 31.54 8.46 12.13
C ASP A 166 32.36 8.22 10.85
N LYS A 167 32.21 7.01 10.26
CA LYS A 167 32.92 6.59 9.06
C LYS A 167 32.01 5.79 8.15
N MET A 168 32.28 5.86 6.85
CA MET A 168 31.62 5.11 5.81
C MET A 168 32.69 4.46 4.91
N GLU A 169 32.57 3.16 4.70
CA GLU A 169 33.47 2.41 3.80
C GLU A 169 32.94 2.38 2.37
N SER A 170 31.66 2.18 2.21
CA SER A 170 30.97 2.18 0.92
C SER A 170 29.44 2.24 1.13
N VAL A 171 28.70 2.51 0.04
CA VAL A 171 27.23 2.50 0.02
C VAL A 171 26.62 1.10 0.29
N TYR A 172 27.41 0.05 0.20
CA TYR A 172 27.00 -1.35 0.43
C TYR A 172 27.37 -1.88 1.82
N LYS A 173 28.03 -1.08 2.65
CA LYS A 173 28.36 -1.45 4.03
C LYS A 173 27.40 -0.78 5.01
N PRO A 174 26.92 -1.52 6.05
CA PRO A 174 25.98 -0.97 7.00
C PRO A 174 26.53 0.25 7.75
N LEU A 175 25.70 1.27 7.85
CA LEU A 175 25.85 2.39 8.79
C LEU A 175 24.87 2.22 9.95
N VAL A 176 25.14 2.92 11.03
CA VAL A 176 24.21 3.08 12.15
C VAL A 176 23.44 4.38 11.93
N TRP A 177 22.12 4.26 11.89
CA TRP A 177 21.18 5.34 11.70
C TRP A 177 20.32 5.50 12.95
N LYS A 178 19.79 6.69 13.14
CA LYS A 178 18.80 6.98 14.17
C LYS A 178 17.64 7.73 13.55
N CYS A 179 16.42 7.27 13.82
CA CYS A 179 15.21 7.89 13.27
C CYS A 179 14.68 9.05 14.13
N ALA A 180 13.69 9.78 13.63
CA ALA A 180 13.03 10.89 14.33
C ALA A 180 12.38 10.51 15.67
N PHE A 181 12.14 9.23 15.92
CA PHE A 181 11.58 8.70 17.18
C PHE A 181 12.65 8.19 18.14
N GLY A 182 13.94 8.34 17.78
CA GLY A 182 15.06 7.95 18.62
C GLY A 182 15.52 6.50 18.47
N HIS A 183 14.86 5.68 17.63
CA HIS A 183 15.28 4.30 17.39
C HIS A 183 16.57 4.26 16.60
N THR A 184 17.49 3.38 17.03
CA THR A 184 18.77 3.17 16.36
C THR A 184 18.77 1.85 15.64
N PHE A 185 19.17 1.85 14.36
CA PHE A 185 19.17 0.66 13.51
C PHE A 185 20.37 0.62 12.56
N LYS A 186 20.65 -0.56 12.02
CA LYS A 186 21.72 -0.76 11.02
C LYS A 186 21.11 -1.03 9.65
N ALA A 187 21.54 -0.28 8.65
CA ALA A 187 21.18 -0.50 7.25
C ALA A 187 22.28 -0.01 6.33
N THR A 188 22.40 -0.58 5.12
CA THR A 188 23.32 -0.04 4.12
C THR A 188 22.72 1.21 3.49
N PRO A 189 23.53 2.18 3.07
CA PRO A 189 23.06 3.30 2.25
C PRO A 189 22.21 2.85 1.05
N ASN A 190 22.62 1.80 0.37
CA ASN A 190 21.85 1.24 -0.75
C ASN A 190 20.43 0.83 -0.33
N THR A 191 20.26 0.18 0.80
CA THR A 191 18.94 -0.22 1.31
C THR A 191 18.09 1.00 1.69
N VAL A 192 18.72 2.04 2.26
CA VAL A 192 18.02 3.27 2.68
C VAL A 192 17.64 4.14 1.49
N LEU A 193 18.60 4.41 0.59
CA LEU A 193 18.42 5.39 -0.46
C LEU A 193 17.71 4.83 -1.71
N ARG A 194 18.06 3.63 -2.13
CA ARG A 194 17.48 2.97 -3.32
C ARG A 194 16.36 1.99 -2.98
N GLY A 195 16.48 1.27 -1.87
CA GLY A 195 15.46 0.32 -1.43
C GLY A 195 14.29 0.97 -0.68
N GLY A 196 14.38 2.26 -0.33
CA GLY A 196 13.32 2.98 0.38
C GLY A 196 13.08 2.52 1.83
N HIS A 197 13.97 1.70 2.38
CA HIS A 197 13.85 1.23 3.76
C HIS A 197 14.31 2.30 4.75
N TRP A 198 13.65 2.36 5.89
CA TRP A 198 14.02 3.21 7.01
C TRP A 198 13.94 2.42 8.31
N CYS A 199 13.54 3.03 9.40
CA CYS A 199 13.54 2.44 10.73
C CYS A 199 12.57 1.23 10.83
N PRO A 200 13.06 0.01 11.09
CA PRO A 200 12.21 -1.17 11.20
C PRO A 200 11.30 -1.13 12.43
N GLU A 201 11.70 -0.46 13.50
CA GLU A 201 10.88 -0.36 14.72
C GLU A 201 9.63 0.51 14.49
N CYS A 202 9.77 1.60 13.72
CA CYS A 202 8.61 2.44 13.36
C CYS A 202 7.59 1.69 12.51
N GLN A 203 8.02 0.69 11.73
CA GLN A 203 7.14 -0.09 10.85
C GLN A 203 6.42 -1.23 11.57
N ARG A 204 6.88 -1.63 12.76
CA ARG A 204 6.38 -2.82 13.48
C ARG A 204 5.36 -2.52 14.56
N SER A 205 5.32 -1.30 15.08
CA SER A 205 4.53 -1.00 16.27
C SER A 205 3.06 -0.76 15.96
N GLU A 206 2.79 0.24 15.15
CA GLU A 206 1.44 0.73 14.84
C GLU A 206 1.43 1.39 13.46
N TRP A 207 0.24 1.52 12.89
CA TRP A 207 0.05 2.33 11.70
C TRP A 207 -0.14 3.80 12.12
N HIS A 208 0.96 4.48 12.41
CA HIS A 208 0.98 5.89 12.77
C HIS A 208 1.62 6.75 11.67
N TYR A 209 1.17 6.55 10.46
CA TYR A 209 1.77 7.13 9.26
C TYR A 209 1.70 8.66 9.22
N ALA A 210 0.62 9.28 9.73
CA ALA A 210 0.53 10.72 9.81
C ALA A 210 1.59 11.31 10.77
N GLU A 211 1.85 10.66 11.91
CA GLU A 211 2.93 11.07 12.81
C GLU A 211 4.31 10.89 12.19
N ILE A 212 4.52 9.80 11.44
CA ILE A 212 5.75 9.60 10.68
C ILE A 212 5.93 10.72 9.67
N ALA A 213 4.89 11.07 8.90
CA ALA A 213 4.94 12.13 7.90
C ALA A 213 5.34 13.49 8.52
N ARG A 214 4.75 13.86 9.66
CA ARG A 214 5.09 15.11 10.36
C ARG A 214 6.55 15.21 10.78
N LYS A 215 7.24 14.10 10.98
CA LYS A 215 8.64 14.04 11.44
C LYS A 215 9.63 13.64 10.34
N ASN A 216 9.14 13.14 9.23
CA ASN A 216 9.95 12.62 8.12
C ASN A 216 9.51 13.27 6.81
N PRO A 217 10.16 14.36 6.38
CA PRO A 217 9.83 15.05 5.13
C PRO A 217 9.89 14.16 3.88
N PHE A 218 10.78 13.17 3.84
CA PHE A 218 10.81 12.21 2.75
C PHE A 218 9.49 11.42 2.66
N TYR A 219 9.01 10.93 3.80
CA TYR A 219 7.75 10.18 3.85
C TYR A 219 6.53 11.09 3.61
N ALA A 220 6.58 12.34 4.07
CA ALA A 220 5.53 13.33 3.88
C ALA A 220 5.19 13.55 2.39
N GLN A 221 6.18 13.53 1.51
CA GLN A 221 5.97 13.69 0.06
C GLN A 221 5.04 12.63 -0.52
N VAL A 222 5.00 11.43 0.05
CA VAL A 222 4.14 10.31 -0.40
C VAL A 222 2.81 10.34 0.32
N TRP A 223 2.80 10.71 1.60
CA TRP A 223 1.63 10.64 2.46
C TRP A 223 0.69 11.84 2.28
N GLU A 224 1.22 13.05 2.39
CA GLU A 224 0.43 14.28 2.44
C GLU A 224 -0.41 14.57 1.19
N PRO A 225 0.07 14.31 -0.04
CA PRO A 225 -0.75 14.56 -1.23
C PRO A 225 -2.06 13.78 -1.28
N ILE A 226 -2.11 12.63 -0.60
CA ILE A 226 -3.28 11.75 -0.55
C ILE A 226 -4.09 11.99 0.72
N HIS A 227 -3.43 12.10 1.87
CA HIS A 227 -4.07 12.14 3.18
C HIS A 227 -4.16 13.54 3.79
N GLY A 228 -3.34 14.49 3.32
CA GLY A 228 -3.21 15.80 3.96
C GLY A 228 -2.62 15.70 5.37
N ASP A 229 -2.71 16.79 6.12
CA ASP A 229 -2.20 16.93 7.48
C ASP A 229 -3.22 16.52 8.58
N LYS A 230 -4.44 16.17 8.17
CA LYS A 230 -5.59 15.98 9.07
C LYS A 230 -5.89 14.52 9.39
N HIS A 231 -5.34 13.60 8.61
CA HIS A 231 -5.61 12.17 8.79
C HIS A 231 -4.67 11.59 9.84
N ASP A 232 -5.05 11.76 11.08
CA ASP A 232 -4.32 11.22 12.23
C ASP A 232 -5.05 9.99 12.76
N TYR A 233 -4.37 8.84 12.75
CA TYR A 233 -4.91 7.59 13.25
C TYR A 233 -3.79 6.67 13.73
N HIS A 234 -4.13 5.80 14.66
CA HIS A 234 -3.25 4.75 15.17
C HIS A 234 -3.95 3.41 15.06
N ILE A 235 -3.42 2.51 14.22
CA ILE A 235 -3.91 1.15 14.08
C ILE A 235 -2.86 0.20 14.64
N PRO A 236 -3.09 -0.43 15.79
CA PRO A 236 -2.18 -1.42 16.33
C PRO A 236 -1.95 -2.57 15.35
N MET A 237 -0.71 -3.01 15.18
CA MET A 237 -0.38 -4.13 14.29
C MET A 237 -1.12 -5.41 14.65
N ALA A 238 -1.46 -5.61 15.92
CA ALA A 238 -2.27 -6.73 16.39
C ALA A 238 -3.69 -6.79 15.79
N TYR A 239 -4.18 -5.69 15.24
CA TYR A 239 -5.44 -5.63 14.49
C TYR A 239 -5.27 -5.95 13.01
N SER A 240 -4.06 -6.08 12.53
CA SER A 240 -3.81 -6.50 11.16
C SER A 240 -4.41 -7.90 10.96
N ALA A 241 -5.34 -8.03 9.99
CA ALA A 241 -5.93 -9.32 9.60
C ALA A 241 -4.86 -10.30 9.08
N PHE A 242 -3.65 -9.84 8.90
CA PHE A 242 -2.49 -10.53 8.35
C PHE A 242 -1.42 -10.82 9.40
N ASP A 243 -1.74 -10.89 10.68
CA ASP A 243 -0.79 -11.47 11.64
C ASP A 243 -0.70 -13.00 11.46
N ILE A 244 -0.43 -13.36 10.19
CA ILE A 244 -0.06 -14.71 9.77
C ILE A 244 1.15 -15.18 10.57
N THR A 245 2.05 -14.26 10.92
CA THR A 245 3.28 -14.56 11.66
C THR A 245 2.98 -15.09 13.06
N LYS A 246 2.07 -14.44 13.79
CA LYS A 246 1.69 -14.89 15.13
C LYS A 246 0.97 -16.24 15.07
N LYS A 247 0.02 -16.38 14.17
CA LYS A 247 -0.73 -17.63 13.99
C LYS A 247 0.17 -18.77 13.53
N LEU A 248 1.11 -18.53 12.61
CA LEU A 248 2.10 -19.50 12.18
C LEU A 248 3.08 -19.88 13.31
N LYS A 249 3.53 -18.91 14.12
CA LYS A 249 4.38 -19.21 15.28
C LYS A 249 3.66 -20.08 16.29
N GLU A 250 2.39 -19.78 16.59
CA GLU A 250 1.54 -20.58 17.47
C GLU A 250 1.32 -22.00 16.92
N GLU A 251 1.02 -22.14 15.62
CA GLU A 251 0.80 -23.44 14.97
C GLU A 251 2.08 -24.28 14.86
N LEU A 252 3.24 -23.64 14.72
CA LEU A 252 4.55 -24.30 14.56
C LEU A 252 5.34 -24.41 15.88
N ASN A 253 4.80 -23.94 17.01
CA ASN A 253 5.45 -23.86 18.32
C ASN A 253 6.85 -23.21 18.26
N ILE A 254 6.99 -22.13 17.49
CA ILE A 254 8.24 -21.37 17.39
C ILE A 254 8.24 -20.32 18.51
N GLU A 255 9.17 -20.46 19.45
CA GLU A 255 9.46 -19.45 20.47
C GLU A 255 10.29 -18.31 19.86
N ASP A 256 10.12 -17.06 20.41
CA ASP A 256 10.82 -15.86 19.94
C ASP A 256 12.33 -15.89 20.22
#